data_a5e7b7aa5a477877c1e85ab7af1eab12
#
_entry.id   a5e7b7aa5a477877c1e85ab7af1eab12
#
_cell.length_a   1.000
_cell.length_b   1.000
_cell.length_c   1.000
_cell.angle_alpha   90.00
_cell.angle_beta   90.00
_cell.angle_gamma   90.00
#
_symmetry.space_group_name_H-M   'P 1'
#
loop_
_entity.id
_entity.type
_entity.pdbx_description
1 polymer ?
#
loop_
_entity_poly.entity_id
_entity_poly.type
_entity_poly.pdbx_seq_one_letter_code
_entity_poly.pdbx_strand_id
1 'polypeptide(L)'
;MSKNYFQILRAGINTTFQDLGRENLYHIGIPFSGAMDRRNYLISNRLVQNKSDSPVIEFAYQGPLMKYFGERINVAITGDVHFTIKKKDEKFEGLCYQNYFLENGDEIDILSTNKSVYGYFSIGGEFDLKYQWGSCSINTKANIGSNDGKKISNTQTIKIKKINQNFLSKKLNYLNSRIEKIRIIKATNFDYFSVKGKKDFFGSEFTISRLSDRMGMRLEGPKIENIVNKNIKSEGLLKGVIQITADGDPIIMLSDHGTIGGYPKIGVVISADYDKLVQLPSGSKIKFQEVKLADAETLFKLYEMDTQKLISQIQ
;
A
#
# COMPACT_ATOMS: atom_id res chain seq x y z
N MET A 1 2.54 25.81 20.09
CA MET A 1 2.17 25.21 18.77
C MET A 1 3.43 24.61 18.18
N SER A 2 3.35 23.47 17.48
CA SER A 2 4.52 22.91 16.79
C SER A 2 5.04 23.96 15.79
N LYS A 3 6.33 24.25 15.83
CA LYS A 3 6.98 25.23 14.95
C LYS A 3 7.07 24.69 13.50
N ASN A 4 7.01 23.37 13.33
CA ASN A 4 7.21 22.66 12.06
C ASN A 4 5.92 21.95 11.64
N TYR A 5 5.41 22.23 10.45
CA TYR A 5 4.18 21.61 9.95
C TYR A 5 4.05 21.70 8.43
N PHE A 6 3.21 20.83 7.85
CA PHE A 6 2.69 20.97 6.50
C PHE A 6 1.26 21.50 6.53
N GLN A 7 0.98 22.51 5.72
CA GLN A 7 -0.39 22.94 5.40
C GLN A 7 -0.85 22.21 4.15
N ILE A 8 -1.94 21.47 4.23
CA ILE A 8 -2.54 20.78 3.08
C ILE A 8 -3.34 21.78 2.26
N LEU A 9 -2.93 22.02 1.02
CA LEU A 9 -3.65 22.89 0.07
C LEU A 9 -4.63 22.06 -0.77
N ARG A 10 -4.26 20.84 -1.12
CA ARG A 10 -5.08 19.81 -1.76
C ARG A 10 -4.73 18.46 -1.15
N ALA A 11 -5.72 17.70 -0.68
CA ALA A 11 -5.46 16.44 0.02
C ALA A 11 -5.16 15.24 -0.92
N GLY A 12 -5.53 15.32 -2.18
CA GLY A 12 -5.52 14.16 -3.09
C GLY A 12 -6.74 13.25 -2.91
N ILE A 13 -6.74 12.10 -3.57
CA ILE A 13 -7.93 11.24 -3.63
C ILE A 13 -8.06 10.35 -2.39
N ASN A 14 -7.01 9.66 -2.01
CA ASN A 14 -7.00 8.71 -0.90
C ASN A 14 -5.68 8.79 -0.13
N THR A 15 -5.53 9.87 0.62
CA THR A 15 -4.31 10.20 1.35
C THR A 15 -4.48 9.89 2.83
N THR A 16 -3.62 9.02 3.38
CA THR A 16 -3.70 8.53 4.76
C THR A 16 -2.31 8.36 5.35
N PHE A 17 -2.21 8.39 6.69
CA PHE A 17 -1.00 7.94 7.37
C PHE A 17 -0.98 6.42 7.42
N GLN A 18 0.16 5.82 7.08
CA GLN A 18 0.38 4.38 7.16
C GLN A 18 1.75 4.09 7.77
N ASP A 19 1.80 3.01 8.57
CA ASP A 19 3.02 2.38 9.07
C ASP A 19 3.05 0.89 8.66
N LEU A 20 3.65 0.01 9.45
CA LEU A 20 3.65 -1.44 9.19
C LEU A 20 2.33 -2.12 9.50
N GLY A 21 1.36 -1.42 10.12
CA GLY A 21 0.06 -1.97 10.48
C GLY A 21 0.01 -2.50 11.93
N ARG A 22 -1.10 -3.17 12.26
CA ARG A 22 -1.41 -3.71 13.59
C ARG A 22 -1.31 -5.23 13.58
N GLU A 23 -0.51 -5.78 14.46
CA GLU A 23 -0.36 -7.22 14.58
C GLU A 23 -1.16 -7.80 15.75
N ASN A 24 -1.47 -9.09 15.67
CA ASN A 24 -2.04 -9.89 16.76
C ASN A 24 -3.42 -9.41 17.30
N LEU A 25 -4.22 -8.73 16.47
CA LEU A 25 -5.53 -8.18 16.88
C LEU A 25 -6.73 -8.77 16.12
N TYR A 26 -6.50 -9.72 15.21
CA TYR A 26 -7.59 -10.35 14.45
C TYR A 26 -8.63 -11.04 15.33
N HIS A 27 -8.20 -11.63 16.45
CA HIS A 27 -9.08 -12.31 17.39
C HIS A 27 -10.13 -11.41 18.06
N ILE A 28 -9.90 -10.09 18.06
CA ILE A 28 -10.86 -9.08 18.55
C ILE A 28 -11.48 -8.25 17.40
N GLY A 29 -11.32 -8.70 16.16
CA GLY A 29 -11.94 -8.06 14.99
C GLY A 29 -11.24 -6.80 14.47
N ILE A 30 -10.04 -6.48 14.94
CA ILE A 30 -9.26 -5.31 14.49
C ILE A 30 -8.44 -5.68 13.25
N PRO A 31 -8.63 -4.99 12.10
CA PRO A 31 -7.89 -5.27 10.87
C PRO A 31 -6.42 -4.83 10.97
N PHE A 32 -5.57 -5.49 10.19
CA PHE A 32 -4.13 -5.22 10.15
C PHE A 32 -3.82 -3.80 9.64
N SER A 33 -4.42 -3.37 8.55
CA SER A 33 -4.14 -2.10 7.85
C SER A 33 -2.66 -2.00 7.38
N GLY A 34 -2.00 -0.84 7.55
CA GLY A 34 -0.62 -0.64 7.13
C GLY A 34 -0.45 -0.30 5.66
N ALA A 35 0.78 0.00 5.29
CA ALA A 35 1.15 0.33 3.91
C ALA A 35 0.77 -0.79 2.94
N MET A 36 0.23 -0.40 1.76
CA MET A 36 -0.19 -1.34 0.73
C MET A 36 1.02 -2.01 0.08
N ASP A 37 2.02 -1.24 -0.32
CA ASP A 37 3.29 -1.70 -0.89
C ASP A 37 4.40 -1.51 0.15
N ARG A 38 4.73 -2.60 0.84
CA ARG A 38 5.70 -2.59 1.93
C ARG A 38 7.11 -2.22 1.47
N ARG A 39 7.51 -2.65 0.27
CA ARG A 39 8.85 -2.36 -0.27
C ARG A 39 9.02 -0.87 -0.50
N ASN A 40 8.10 -0.22 -1.20
CA ASN A 40 8.15 1.23 -1.42
C ASN A 40 8.09 2.04 -0.13
N TYR A 41 7.28 1.61 0.83
CA TYR A 41 7.22 2.18 2.18
C TYR A 41 8.58 2.11 2.90
N LEU A 42 9.25 0.94 2.90
CA LEU A 42 10.57 0.78 3.55
C LEU A 42 11.66 1.62 2.86
N ILE A 43 11.66 1.66 1.53
CA ILE A 43 12.59 2.48 0.75
C ILE A 43 12.40 3.97 1.08
N SER A 44 11.13 4.45 1.17
CA SER A 44 10.85 5.85 1.47
C SER A 44 11.41 6.28 2.83
N ASN A 45 11.24 5.45 3.85
CA ASN A 45 11.80 5.69 5.19
C ASN A 45 13.33 5.68 5.19
N ARG A 46 13.96 4.77 4.45
CA ARG A 46 15.41 4.69 4.38
C ARG A 46 16.03 5.91 3.70
N LEU A 47 15.39 6.45 2.65
CA LEU A 47 15.84 7.66 1.95
C LEU A 47 15.93 8.88 2.86
N VAL A 48 15.02 8.99 3.83
CA VAL A 48 15.02 10.09 4.81
C VAL A 48 15.66 9.69 6.16
N GLN A 49 16.32 8.53 6.19
CA GLN A 49 17.07 8.02 7.35
C GLN A 49 16.22 7.82 8.61
N ASN A 50 14.98 7.42 8.42
CA ASN A 50 14.08 7.02 9.49
C ASN A 50 14.27 5.54 9.86
N LYS A 51 13.64 5.14 10.98
CA LYS A 51 13.42 3.74 11.29
C LYS A 51 12.46 3.10 10.28
N SER A 52 12.56 1.79 10.11
CA SER A 52 11.74 1.03 9.15
C SER A 52 10.25 1.01 9.48
N ASP A 53 9.87 1.33 10.71
CA ASP A 53 8.49 1.36 11.22
C ASP A 53 7.90 2.78 11.30
N SER A 54 8.64 3.80 10.83
CA SER A 54 8.19 5.20 10.90
C SER A 54 6.99 5.45 9.99
N PRO A 55 5.99 6.22 10.45
CA PRO A 55 4.84 6.58 9.64
C PRO A 55 5.18 7.38 8.38
N VAL A 56 4.43 7.11 7.32
CA VAL A 56 4.50 7.87 6.06
C VAL A 56 3.09 8.32 5.65
N ILE A 57 3.01 9.25 4.71
CA ILE A 57 1.77 9.52 3.99
C ILE A 57 1.72 8.62 2.78
N GLU A 58 0.73 7.72 2.74
CA GLU A 58 0.37 6.92 1.57
C GLU A 58 -0.75 7.62 0.82
N PHE A 59 -0.68 7.65 -0.50
CA PHE A 59 -1.73 8.18 -1.38
C PHE A 59 -1.96 7.25 -2.56
N ALA A 60 -3.18 7.32 -3.13
CA ALA A 60 -3.54 6.54 -4.32
C ALA A 60 -3.89 7.46 -5.48
N TYR A 61 -3.34 7.21 -6.67
CA TYR A 61 -3.52 7.92 -7.93
C TYR A 61 -3.10 9.39 -7.93
N GLN A 62 -3.59 10.20 -7.00
CA GLN A 62 -3.22 11.60 -6.83
C GLN A 62 -2.92 11.85 -5.35
N GLY A 63 -1.76 12.43 -5.07
CA GLY A 63 -1.35 12.79 -3.73
C GLY A 63 -1.65 14.25 -3.35
N PRO A 64 -1.19 14.68 -2.19
CA PRO A 64 -1.44 16.02 -1.69
C PRO A 64 -0.57 17.09 -2.37
N LEU A 65 -1.11 18.31 -2.44
CA LEU A 65 -0.33 19.54 -2.55
C LEU A 65 -0.17 20.10 -1.15
N MET A 66 1.08 20.29 -0.73
CA MET A 66 1.44 20.69 0.63
C MET A 66 2.41 21.88 0.60
N LYS A 67 2.20 22.81 1.52
CA LYS A 67 3.16 23.89 1.80
C LYS A 67 3.82 23.64 3.14
N TYR A 68 5.14 23.71 3.16
CA TYR A 68 5.93 23.47 4.36
C TYR A 68 6.18 24.78 5.14
N PHE A 69 6.10 24.70 6.47
CA PHE A 69 6.47 25.76 7.38
C PHE A 69 7.36 25.19 8.50
N GLY A 70 8.53 25.78 8.68
CA GLY A 70 9.46 25.37 9.73
C GLY A 70 10.92 25.38 9.35
N GLU A 71 11.71 24.65 10.13
CA GLU A 71 13.14 24.43 9.91
C GLU A 71 13.37 23.52 8.70
N ARG A 72 14.57 23.55 8.11
CA ARG A 72 14.94 22.67 6.99
C ARG A 72 14.61 21.22 7.30
N ILE A 73 13.92 20.53 6.37
CA ILE A 73 13.49 19.16 6.51
C ILE A 73 13.86 18.31 5.29
N ASN A 74 14.21 17.04 5.55
CA ASN A 74 14.43 16.04 4.54
C ASN A 74 13.12 15.36 4.17
N VAL A 75 12.83 15.18 2.88
CA VAL A 75 11.64 14.49 2.38
C VAL A 75 11.97 13.55 1.22
N ALA A 76 11.19 12.51 1.03
CA ALA A 76 11.32 11.61 -0.13
C ALA A 76 9.96 11.13 -0.62
N ILE A 77 9.89 10.83 -1.93
CA ILE A 77 8.75 10.17 -2.56
C ILE A 77 9.21 8.88 -3.21
N THR A 78 8.44 7.81 -2.98
CA THR A 78 8.61 6.51 -3.66
C THR A 78 7.31 6.07 -4.33
N GLY A 79 7.45 5.20 -5.32
CA GLY A 79 6.39 4.82 -6.25
C GLY A 79 6.70 5.35 -7.66
N ASP A 80 5.81 5.09 -8.61
CA ASP A 80 5.88 5.66 -9.96
C ASP A 80 5.00 6.93 -10.00
N VAL A 81 5.57 8.07 -9.56
CA VAL A 81 4.83 9.30 -9.21
C VAL A 81 5.40 10.52 -9.92
N HIS A 82 4.52 11.32 -10.50
CA HIS A 82 4.83 12.67 -10.98
C HIS A 82 4.57 13.69 -9.88
N PHE A 83 5.58 14.46 -9.55
CA PHE A 83 5.46 15.55 -8.57
C PHE A 83 6.39 16.70 -8.89
N THR A 84 6.08 17.88 -8.39
CA THR A 84 6.90 19.08 -8.51
C THR A 84 7.22 19.63 -7.14
N ILE A 85 8.38 20.29 -7.04
CA ILE A 85 8.79 21.07 -5.87
C ILE A 85 8.92 22.52 -6.31
N LYS A 86 8.30 23.44 -5.53
CA LYS A 86 8.41 24.88 -5.72
C LYS A 86 9.19 25.46 -4.55
N LYS A 87 10.33 26.08 -4.85
CA LYS A 87 11.21 26.81 -3.90
C LYS A 87 11.29 28.27 -4.31
N LYS A 88 10.77 29.16 -3.47
CA LYS A 88 10.67 30.59 -3.82
C LYS A 88 10.00 30.76 -5.19
N ASP A 89 10.75 31.21 -6.19
CA ASP A 89 10.26 31.49 -7.55
C ASP A 89 10.56 30.35 -8.54
N GLU A 90 11.33 29.33 -8.12
CA GLU A 90 11.70 28.21 -8.97
C GLU A 90 10.77 27.01 -8.73
N LYS A 91 10.27 26.42 -9.82
CA LYS A 91 9.50 25.19 -9.81
C LYS A 91 10.19 24.17 -10.72
N PHE A 92 10.44 22.95 -10.18
CA PHE A 92 11.07 21.87 -10.93
C PHE A 92 10.36 20.53 -10.68
N GLU A 93 10.52 19.62 -11.61
CA GLU A 93 10.02 18.25 -11.50
C GLU A 93 10.93 17.44 -10.60
N GLY A 94 10.33 16.71 -9.64
CA GLY A 94 11.05 15.83 -8.74
C GLY A 94 11.18 14.41 -9.30
N LEU A 95 12.23 13.72 -8.90
CA LEU A 95 12.47 12.32 -9.22
C LEU A 95 12.17 11.45 -7.98
N CYS A 96 11.44 10.36 -8.19
CA CYS A 96 11.22 9.35 -7.15
C CYS A 96 12.52 8.67 -6.74
N TYR A 97 12.51 8.05 -5.57
CA TYR A 97 13.64 7.29 -5.01
C TYR A 97 14.89 8.10 -4.73
N GLN A 98 14.73 9.41 -4.53
CA GLN A 98 15.74 10.28 -3.94
C GLN A 98 15.11 11.23 -2.94
N ASN A 99 15.93 11.75 -2.03
CA ASN A 99 15.44 12.73 -1.06
C ASN A 99 15.66 14.16 -1.53
N TYR A 100 14.89 15.07 -0.95
CA TYR A 100 14.94 16.51 -1.14
C TYR A 100 14.94 17.23 0.20
N PHE A 101 15.43 18.46 0.23
CA PHE A 101 15.38 19.31 1.41
C PHE A 101 14.39 20.44 1.15
N LEU A 102 13.40 20.57 2.01
CA LEU A 102 12.45 21.69 1.98
C LEU A 102 12.82 22.70 3.05
N GLU A 103 12.54 23.96 2.75
CA GLU A 103 12.68 25.09 3.66
C GLU A 103 11.33 25.78 3.86
N ASN A 104 11.28 26.72 4.79
CA ASN A 104 10.05 27.43 5.10
C ASN A 104 9.44 28.13 3.88
N GLY A 105 8.20 27.80 3.55
CA GLY A 105 7.47 28.33 2.42
C GLY A 105 7.52 27.47 1.16
N ASP A 106 8.39 26.45 1.10
CA ASP A 106 8.45 25.53 -0.05
C ASP A 106 7.16 24.73 -0.20
N GLU A 107 6.82 24.42 -1.44
CA GLU A 107 5.63 23.64 -1.78
C GLU A 107 6.04 22.34 -2.49
N ILE A 108 5.33 21.26 -2.18
CA ILE A 108 5.43 19.99 -2.89
C ILE A 108 4.06 19.60 -3.42
N ASP A 109 3.98 19.37 -4.73
CA ASP A 109 2.73 19.05 -5.43
C ASP A 109 2.83 17.66 -6.03
N ILE A 110 2.11 16.69 -5.44
CA ILE A 110 2.05 15.31 -5.90
C ILE A 110 0.88 15.18 -6.87
N LEU A 111 1.19 15.23 -8.18
CA LEU A 111 0.21 15.39 -9.25
C LEU A 111 -0.55 14.10 -9.54
N SER A 112 0.18 13.01 -9.77
CA SER A 112 -0.41 11.72 -10.10
C SER A 112 0.59 10.59 -9.94
N THR A 113 0.08 9.37 -9.74
CA THR A 113 0.83 8.17 -10.10
C THR A 113 0.79 7.99 -11.63
N ASN A 114 1.82 7.37 -12.18
CA ASN A 114 1.91 7.17 -13.63
C ASN A 114 1.23 5.84 -14.02
N LYS A 115 1.95 4.73 -13.87
CA LYS A 115 1.45 3.38 -14.20
C LYS A 115 1.29 2.50 -12.96
N SER A 116 1.08 3.12 -11.79
CA SER A 116 0.92 2.48 -10.49
C SER A 116 -0.29 3.06 -9.76
N VAL A 117 -0.59 2.53 -8.58
CA VAL A 117 -1.70 3.00 -7.75
C VAL A 117 -1.20 3.80 -6.56
N TYR A 118 -0.25 3.27 -5.80
CA TYR A 118 0.18 3.84 -4.53
C TYR A 118 1.54 4.54 -4.62
N GLY A 119 1.64 5.67 -3.95
CA GLY A 119 2.89 6.36 -3.68
C GLY A 119 3.01 6.71 -2.20
N TYR A 120 4.24 6.99 -1.77
CA TYR A 120 4.60 7.24 -0.38
C TYR A 120 5.39 8.52 -0.27
N PHE A 121 5.00 9.38 0.67
CA PHE A 121 5.72 10.56 1.06
C PHE A 121 6.22 10.40 2.49
N SER A 122 7.52 10.49 2.68
CA SER A 122 8.18 10.42 3.98
C SER A 122 8.90 11.72 4.32
N ILE A 123 9.05 12.00 5.61
CA ILE A 123 9.83 13.11 6.14
C ILE A 123 10.99 12.56 6.98
N GLY A 124 12.13 13.24 7.00
CA GLY A 124 13.22 12.94 7.93
C GLY A 124 12.89 13.42 9.33
N GLY A 125 12.23 12.56 10.11
CA GLY A 125 11.73 12.89 11.43
C GLY A 125 10.47 12.14 11.81
N GLU A 126 9.66 12.74 12.68
CA GLU A 126 8.45 12.15 13.22
C GLU A 126 7.27 13.09 13.02
N PHE A 127 6.19 12.59 12.42
CA PHE A 127 4.89 13.25 12.46
C PHE A 127 4.33 13.23 13.89
N ASP A 128 3.58 14.28 14.26
CA ASP A 128 2.85 14.32 15.54
C ASP A 128 1.52 13.57 15.40
N LEU A 129 1.55 12.25 15.57
CA LEU A 129 0.42 11.35 15.36
C LEU A 129 0.01 10.64 16.65
N LYS A 130 -1.29 10.34 16.74
CA LYS A 130 -1.82 9.43 17.77
C LYS A 130 -1.68 7.98 17.27
N TYR A 131 -1.22 7.11 18.15
CA TYR A 131 -1.18 5.67 17.92
C TYR A 131 -2.38 5.00 18.58
N GLN A 132 -2.93 4.02 17.90
CA GLN A 132 -4.03 3.22 18.41
C GLN A 132 -3.68 1.75 18.22
N TRP A 133 -3.60 1.00 19.30
CA TRP A 133 -3.14 -0.40 19.33
C TRP A 133 -1.78 -0.58 18.64
N GLY A 134 -0.80 0.25 18.99
CA GLY A 134 0.57 0.15 18.50
C GLY A 134 0.83 0.66 17.08
N SER A 135 -0.20 1.17 16.36
CA SER A 135 -0.06 1.66 14.99
C SER A 135 -0.79 2.99 14.79
N CYS A 136 -0.25 3.83 13.90
CA CYS A 136 -0.91 5.04 13.43
C CYS A 136 -1.72 4.82 12.14
N SER A 137 -1.59 3.65 11.50
CA SER A 137 -2.24 3.34 10.22
C SER A 137 -3.73 3.63 10.25
N ILE A 138 -4.18 4.38 9.26
CA ILE A 138 -5.58 4.76 9.12
C ILE A 138 -6.33 3.69 8.33
N ASN A 139 -7.42 3.19 8.95
CA ASN A 139 -8.44 2.41 8.28
C ASN A 139 -9.75 3.21 8.28
N THR A 140 -10.08 3.76 7.13
CA THR A 140 -11.22 4.68 7.00
C THR A 140 -12.58 4.00 7.09
N LYS A 141 -12.66 2.69 6.90
CA LYS A 141 -13.90 1.92 7.02
C LYS A 141 -14.22 1.58 8.47
N ALA A 142 -13.18 1.29 9.25
CA ALA A 142 -13.31 0.98 10.66
C ALA A 142 -13.20 2.23 11.57
N ASN A 143 -12.84 3.38 11.01
CA ASN A 143 -12.53 4.63 11.76
C ASN A 143 -11.43 4.41 12.81
N ILE A 144 -10.36 3.72 12.41
CA ILE A 144 -9.24 3.36 13.26
C ILE A 144 -7.97 4.06 12.80
N GLY A 145 -7.08 4.39 13.74
CA GLY A 145 -5.77 4.96 13.50
C GLY A 145 -5.66 6.45 13.85
N SER A 146 -4.58 7.06 13.40
CA SER A 146 -4.38 8.50 13.54
C SER A 146 -5.44 9.30 12.79
N ASN A 147 -5.46 10.62 12.99
CA ASN A 147 -6.42 11.51 12.33
C ASN A 147 -7.90 11.08 12.53
N ASP A 148 -8.20 10.48 13.71
CA ASP A 148 -9.52 9.92 14.06
C ASP A 148 -10.05 8.91 13.02
N GLY A 149 -9.16 8.14 12.41
CA GLY A 149 -9.48 7.17 11.38
C GLY A 149 -9.90 7.75 10.02
N LYS A 150 -9.71 9.06 9.81
CA LYS A 150 -10.15 9.77 8.60
C LYS A 150 -8.97 10.04 7.66
N LYS A 151 -9.27 10.12 6.36
CA LYS A 151 -8.31 10.61 5.36
C LYS A 151 -7.84 12.02 5.71
N ILE A 152 -6.65 12.37 5.25
CA ILE A 152 -6.16 13.75 5.25
C ILE A 152 -7.11 14.59 4.39
N SER A 153 -7.46 15.77 4.90
CA SER A 153 -8.42 16.68 4.25
C SER A 153 -7.76 17.99 3.80
N ASN A 154 -8.43 18.70 2.89
CA ASN A 154 -8.01 20.04 2.50
C ASN A 154 -7.95 20.97 3.71
N THR A 155 -7.06 21.92 3.68
CA THR A 155 -6.80 22.90 4.75
C THR A 155 -6.31 22.35 6.08
N GLN A 156 -6.11 21.02 6.17
CA GLN A 156 -5.57 20.38 7.38
C GLN A 156 -4.11 20.78 7.60
N THR A 157 -3.74 20.95 8.87
CA THR A 157 -2.36 21.12 9.31
C THR A 157 -1.80 19.80 9.82
N ILE A 158 -0.73 19.32 9.22
CA ILE A 158 0.02 18.13 9.65
C ILE A 158 1.23 18.59 10.46
N LYS A 159 1.17 18.40 11.78
CA LYS A 159 2.25 18.78 12.68
C LYS A 159 3.40 17.79 12.64
N ILE A 160 4.62 18.31 12.79
CA ILE A 160 5.84 17.53 12.90
C ILE A 160 6.35 17.64 14.33
N LYS A 161 6.54 16.50 14.99
CA LYS A 161 6.99 16.39 16.37
C LYS A 161 8.50 16.58 16.47
N LYS A 162 9.26 16.02 15.50
CA LYS A 162 10.72 16.02 15.48
C LYS A 162 11.25 16.04 14.07
N ILE A 163 12.33 16.76 13.81
CA ILE A 163 13.10 16.74 12.57
C ILE A 163 14.47 16.11 12.82
N ASN A 164 14.89 15.23 11.93
CA ASN A 164 16.24 14.67 11.93
C ASN A 164 17.21 15.72 11.36
N GLN A 165 18.29 16.00 12.08
CA GLN A 165 19.30 16.98 11.68
C GLN A 165 20.35 16.44 10.69
N ASN A 166 20.12 15.25 10.12
CA ASN A 166 21.00 14.66 9.13
C ASN A 166 20.49 14.95 7.71
N PHE A 167 21.20 15.84 7.00
CA PHE A 167 20.84 16.33 5.67
C PHE A 167 21.72 15.75 4.56
N LEU A 168 21.99 14.44 4.60
CA LEU A 168 22.70 13.74 3.53
C LEU A 168 21.77 13.51 2.34
N SER A 169 22.26 13.81 1.13
CA SER A 169 21.56 13.41 -0.09
C SER A 169 21.59 11.90 -0.24
N LYS A 170 20.44 11.31 -0.54
CA LYS A 170 20.24 9.87 -0.69
C LYS A 170 19.47 9.58 -1.96
N LYS A 171 19.87 8.55 -2.69
CA LYS A 171 19.17 8.08 -3.88
C LYS A 171 19.27 6.57 -4.05
N LEU A 172 18.32 6.02 -4.78
CA LEU A 172 18.30 4.62 -5.19
C LEU A 172 17.89 4.53 -6.67
N ASN A 173 18.66 3.83 -7.48
CA ASN A 173 18.24 3.50 -8.84
C ASN A 173 17.34 2.27 -8.76
N TYR A 174 16.03 2.49 -8.80
CA TYR A 174 15.03 1.45 -8.68
C TYR A 174 13.93 1.60 -9.72
N LEU A 175 13.60 0.50 -10.39
CA LEU A 175 12.46 0.39 -11.29
C LEU A 175 11.46 -0.57 -10.66
N ASN A 176 10.26 -0.08 -10.41
CA ASN A 176 9.15 -0.92 -9.93
C ASN A 176 8.65 -1.79 -11.09
N SER A 177 9.08 -3.06 -11.11
CA SER A 177 8.71 -4.01 -12.17
C SER A 177 7.24 -4.42 -12.05
N ARG A 178 6.52 -4.46 -13.19
CA ARG A 178 5.16 -4.97 -13.26
C ARG A 178 5.12 -6.49 -13.21
N ILE A 179 3.97 -7.00 -12.81
CA ILE A 179 3.66 -8.43 -12.78
C ILE A 179 2.34 -8.66 -13.52
N GLU A 180 2.28 -9.70 -14.35
CA GLU A 180 1.07 -10.10 -15.08
C GLU A 180 0.54 -11.45 -14.59
N LYS A 181 1.44 -12.33 -14.14
CA LYS A 181 1.10 -13.62 -13.57
C LYS A 181 1.22 -13.54 -12.05
N ILE A 182 0.10 -13.69 -11.38
CA ILE A 182 0.00 -13.66 -9.92
C ILE A 182 0.09 -15.09 -9.40
N ARG A 183 1.14 -15.37 -8.66
CA ARG A 183 1.35 -16.70 -8.07
C ARG A 183 0.53 -16.83 -6.80
N ILE A 184 -0.11 -17.99 -6.67
CA ILE A 184 -0.97 -18.32 -5.53
C ILE A 184 -0.67 -19.72 -5.00
N ILE A 185 -0.95 -19.94 -3.73
CA ILE A 185 -1.14 -21.25 -3.12
C ILE A 185 -2.63 -21.54 -3.00
N LYS A 186 -3.04 -22.82 -3.05
CA LYS A 186 -4.44 -23.24 -2.79
C LYS A 186 -4.86 -22.86 -1.37
N ALA A 187 -6.07 -22.33 -1.23
CA ALA A 187 -6.66 -22.04 0.08
C ALA A 187 -7.45 -23.24 0.62
N THR A 188 -7.90 -23.12 1.87
CA THR A 188 -8.60 -24.18 2.62
C THR A 188 -9.89 -24.66 1.97
N ASN A 189 -10.57 -23.82 1.19
CA ASN A 189 -11.82 -24.16 0.52
C ASN A 189 -11.62 -24.47 -0.98
N PHE A 190 -10.40 -24.74 -1.44
CA PHE A 190 -10.11 -24.99 -2.87
C PHE A 190 -10.98 -26.12 -3.46
N ASP A 191 -11.27 -27.16 -2.67
CA ASP A 191 -12.09 -28.30 -3.10
C ASP A 191 -13.59 -28.02 -3.18
N TYR A 192 -14.03 -26.84 -2.73
CA TYR A 192 -15.42 -26.37 -2.88
C TYR A 192 -15.74 -25.88 -4.30
N PHE A 193 -14.75 -25.78 -5.17
CA PHE A 193 -14.92 -25.31 -6.55
C PHE A 193 -14.99 -26.51 -7.51
N SER A 194 -15.87 -26.39 -8.52
CA SER A 194 -16.01 -27.41 -9.56
C SER A 194 -14.72 -27.54 -10.39
N VAL A 195 -14.59 -28.67 -11.11
CA VAL A 195 -13.48 -28.87 -12.05
C VAL A 195 -13.45 -27.76 -13.10
N LYS A 196 -14.63 -27.34 -13.57
CA LYS A 196 -14.78 -26.21 -14.50
C LYS A 196 -14.33 -24.90 -13.85
N GLY A 197 -14.80 -24.58 -12.63
CA GLY A 197 -14.43 -23.36 -11.90
C GLY A 197 -12.93 -23.28 -11.67
N LYS A 198 -12.27 -24.36 -11.26
CA LYS A 198 -10.80 -24.43 -11.13
C LYS A 198 -10.08 -24.18 -12.45
N LYS A 199 -10.55 -24.81 -13.55
CA LYS A 199 -9.99 -24.60 -14.89
C LYS A 199 -10.16 -23.16 -15.36
N ASP A 200 -11.33 -22.58 -15.18
CA ASP A 200 -11.62 -21.19 -15.56
C ASP A 200 -10.76 -20.21 -14.75
N PHE A 201 -10.56 -20.45 -13.46
CA PHE A 201 -9.74 -19.60 -12.60
C PHE A 201 -8.27 -19.53 -13.03
N PHE A 202 -7.65 -20.66 -13.37
CA PHE A 202 -6.24 -20.68 -13.78
C PHE A 202 -6.04 -20.43 -15.29
N GLY A 203 -7.03 -20.75 -16.10
CA GLY A 203 -6.93 -20.65 -17.56
C GLY A 203 -7.29 -19.29 -18.13
N SER A 204 -7.99 -18.46 -17.36
CA SER A 204 -8.53 -17.21 -17.86
C SER A 204 -7.74 -15.99 -17.43
N GLU A 205 -8.00 -14.88 -18.10
CA GLU A 205 -7.51 -13.56 -17.76
C GLU A 205 -8.60 -12.80 -17.00
N PHE A 206 -8.21 -12.10 -15.92
CA PHE A 206 -9.08 -11.26 -15.12
C PHE A 206 -8.65 -9.80 -15.23
N THR A 207 -9.62 -8.89 -15.26
CA THR A 207 -9.39 -7.45 -15.29
C THR A 207 -9.63 -6.86 -13.89
N ILE A 208 -8.72 -6.02 -13.41
CA ILE A 208 -8.89 -5.32 -12.12
C ILE A 208 -9.99 -4.26 -12.26
N SER A 209 -11.02 -4.38 -11.45
CA SER A 209 -12.19 -3.50 -11.46
C SER A 209 -11.88 -2.13 -10.84
N ARG A 210 -12.60 -1.09 -11.32
CA ARG A 210 -12.60 0.25 -10.72
C ARG A 210 -13.21 0.28 -9.32
N LEU A 211 -13.94 -0.75 -8.92
CA LEU A 211 -14.56 -0.88 -7.60
C LEU A 211 -13.60 -1.44 -6.54
N SER A 212 -12.31 -1.49 -6.85
CA SER A 212 -11.25 -1.90 -5.92
C SER A 212 -10.90 -0.77 -4.95
N ASP A 213 -10.68 -1.13 -3.68
CA ASP A 213 -10.22 -0.21 -2.64
C ASP A 213 -9.18 -0.91 -1.73
N ARG A 214 -8.79 -0.28 -0.60
CA ARG A 214 -7.84 -0.87 0.34
C ARG A 214 -8.36 -2.13 1.07
N MET A 215 -9.67 -2.42 1.03
CA MET A 215 -10.25 -3.65 1.60
C MET A 215 -10.10 -4.84 0.67
N GLY A 216 -10.29 -4.63 -0.65
CA GLY A 216 -10.26 -5.72 -1.61
C GLY A 216 -10.14 -5.28 -3.06
N MET A 217 -9.36 -6.04 -3.82
CA MET A 217 -9.23 -5.89 -5.26
C MET A 217 -10.26 -6.78 -5.94
N ARG A 218 -11.29 -6.16 -6.52
CA ARG A 218 -12.32 -6.88 -7.27
C ARG A 218 -11.84 -7.18 -8.67
N LEU A 219 -12.16 -8.37 -9.15
CA LEU A 219 -11.76 -8.82 -10.47
C LEU A 219 -12.98 -9.10 -11.33
N GLU A 220 -12.91 -8.70 -12.59
CA GLU A 220 -13.91 -8.95 -13.63
C GLU A 220 -13.37 -10.02 -14.59
N GLY A 221 -14.18 -11.04 -14.88
CA GLY A 221 -13.79 -12.16 -15.73
C GLY A 221 -14.82 -13.27 -15.72
N PRO A 222 -14.43 -14.51 -16.07
CA PRO A 222 -15.34 -15.66 -15.99
C PRO A 222 -15.83 -15.86 -14.55
N LYS A 223 -17.10 -16.23 -14.41
CA LYS A 223 -17.69 -16.59 -13.12
C LYS A 223 -17.14 -17.92 -12.66
N ILE A 224 -16.61 -17.96 -11.45
CA ILE A 224 -16.01 -19.15 -10.88
C ILE A 224 -17.10 -19.96 -10.15
N GLU A 225 -17.36 -21.13 -10.71
CA GLU A 225 -18.39 -22.04 -10.21
C GLU A 225 -17.90 -22.80 -8.96
N ASN A 226 -18.70 -22.80 -7.90
CA ASN A 226 -18.52 -23.66 -6.75
C ASN A 226 -19.59 -24.75 -6.69
N ILE A 227 -19.30 -25.86 -6.02
CA ILE A 227 -20.19 -27.02 -5.85
C ILE A 227 -20.84 -27.10 -4.47
N VAL A 228 -20.57 -26.10 -3.62
CA VAL A 228 -21.15 -25.97 -2.29
C VAL A 228 -22.06 -24.74 -2.26
N ASN A 229 -22.64 -24.44 -1.09
CA ASN A 229 -23.42 -23.23 -0.92
C ASN A 229 -22.62 -21.97 -1.25
N LYS A 230 -23.28 -20.98 -1.83
CA LYS A 230 -22.68 -19.67 -2.22
C LYS A 230 -22.04 -18.96 -1.03
N ASN A 231 -22.56 -19.16 0.17
CA ASN A 231 -22.01 -18.67 1.42
C ASN A 231 -21.62 -19.84 2.32
N ILE A 232 -20.51 -19.69 3.03
CA ILE A 232 -20.05 -20.63 4.05
C ILE A 232 -20.11 -19.96 5.42
N LYS A 233 -19.94 -20.75 6.50
CA LYS A 233 -19.73 -20.18 7.83
C LYS A 233 -18.51 -19.24 7.78
N SER A 234 -18.63 -18.05 8.39
CA SER A 234 -17.53 -17.07 8.40
C SER A 234 -16.26 -17.68 8.99
N GLU A 235 -15.17 -17.53 8.27
CA GLU A 235 -13.83 -17.99 8.62
C GLU A 235 -12.86 -16.81 8.65
N GLY A 236 -11.70 -16.97 9.32
CA GLY A 236 -10.63 -15.99 9.33
C GLY A 236 -10.13 -15.65 7.92
N LEU A 237 -9.86 -14.37 7.69
CA LEU A 237 -9.28 -13.87 6.47
C LEU A 237 -7.86 -13.37 6.73
N LEU A 238 -7.04 -13.44 5.69
CA LEU A 238 -5.68 -12.90 5.67
C LEU A 238 -5.51 -12.04 4.41
N LYS A 239 -4.56 -11.14 4.45
CA LYS A 239 -4.10 -10.38 3.30
C LYS A 239 -3.65 -11.33 2.17
N GLY A 240 -4.12 -11.07 0.95
CA GLY A 240 -3.84 -11.91 -0.23
C GLY A 240 -4.82 -13.06 -0.44
N VAL A 241 -5.71 -13.38 0.49
CA VAL A 241 -6.77 -14.38 0.28
C VAL A 241 -7.67 -13.97 -0.88
N ILE A 242 -8.00 -14.92 -1.75
CA ILE A 242 -8.91 -14.74 -2.88
C ILE A 242 -10.23 -15.43 -2.54
N GLN A 243 -11.25 -14.64 -2.27
CA GLN A 243 -12.61 -15.11 -2.08
C GLN A 243 -13.38 -15.10 -3.39
N ILE A 244 -14.28 -16.04 -3.56
CA ILE A 244 -15.24 -16.07 -4.67
C ILE A 244 -16.62 -15.70 -4.13
N THR A 245 -17.17 -14.59 -4.60
CA THR A 245 -18.48 -14.09 -4.17
C THR A 245 -19.61 -15.03 -4.56
N ALA A 246 -20.82 -14.79 -4.06
CA ALA A 246 -22.03 -15.54 -4.44
C ALA A 246 -22.31 -15.51 -5.95
N ASP A 247 -21.88 -14.45 -6.64
CA ASP A 247 -22.02 -14.27 -8.10
C ASP A 247 -20.86 -14.85 -8.90
N GLY A 248 -19.87 -15.47 -8.24
CA GLY A 248 -18.72 -16.10 -8.86
C GLY A 248 -17.54 -15.15 -9.16
N ASP A 249 -17.56 -13.91 -8.68
CA ASP A 249 -16.49 -12.94 -8.90
C ASP A 249 -15.37 -13.10 -7.88
N PRO A 250 -14.09 -13.12 -8.32
CA PRO A 250 -12.97 -13.14 -7.40
C PRO A 250 -12.73 -11.78 -6.75
N ILE A 251 -12.42 -11.78 -5.44
CA ILE A 251 -11.96 -10.60 -4.69
C ILE A 251 -10.70 -10.97 -3.93
N ILE A 252 -9.60 -10.25 -4.16
CA ILE A 252 -8.35 -10.42 -3.41
C ILE A 252 -8.38 -9.51 -2.19
N MET A 253 -8.24 -10.08 -0.99
CA MET A 253 -8.22 -9.31 0.26
C MET A 253 -6.96 -8.46 0.37
N LEU A 254 -7.11 -7.17 0.65
CA LEU A 254 -6.02 -6.21 0.76
C LEU A 254 -5.80 -5.76 2.22
N SER A 255 -4.97 -4.74 2.46
CA SER A 255 -4.49 -4.38 3.80
C SER A 255 -5.60 -4.02 4.81
N ASP A 256 -6.72 -3.44 4.35
CA ASP A 256 -7.84 -3.03 5.21
C ASP A 256 -9.00 -4.04 5.25
N HIS A 257 -8.78 -5.27 4.77
CA HIS A 257 -9.82 -6.32 4.74
C HIS A 257 -10.41 -6.60 6.12
N GLY A 258 -11.64 -7.10 6.15
CA GLY A 258 -12.25 -7.60 7.38
C GLY A 258 -11.52 -8.82 7.94
N THR A 259 -11.57 -9.03 9.25
CA THR A 259 -10.87 -10.16 9.91
C THR A 259 -11.51 -11.51 9.64
N ILE A 260 -12.80 -11.52 9.26
CA ILE A 260 -13.57 -12.72 8.90
C ILE A 260 -14.35 -12.49 7.61
N GLY A 261 -14.70 -13.57 6.91
CA GLY A 261 -15.54 -13.54 5.71
C GLY A 261 -16.25 -14.86 5.46
N GLY A 262 -17.41 -14.79 4.80
CA GLY A 262 -18.32 -15.92 4.58
C GLY A 262 -18.34 -16.43 3.13
N TYR A 263 -17.38 -16.04 2.29
CA TYR A 263 -17.24 -16.61 0.94
C TYR A 263 -16.13 -17.65 0.86
N PRO A 264 -16.29 -18.71 0.03
CA PRO A 264 -15.25 -19.69 -0.19
C PRO A 264 -13.94 -19.05 -0.70
N LYS A 265 -12.82 -19.56 -0.19
CA LYS A 265 -11.46 -19.10 -0.55
C LYS A 265 -10.84 -20.07 -1.55
N ILE A 266 -10.52 -19.61 -2.77
CA ILE A 266 -9.91 -20.43 -3.81
C ILE A 266 -8.39 -20.49 -3.72
N GLY A 267 -7.76 -19.42 -3.29
CA GLY A 267 -6.31 -19.33 -3.20
C GLY A 267 -5.84 -18.18 -2.31
N VAL A 268 -4.53 -18.09 -2.14
CA VAL A 268 -3.86 -16.98 -1.45
C VAL A 268 -2.70 -16.50 -2.31
N VAL A 269 -2.66 -15.23 -2.63
CA VAL A 269 -1.52 -14.59 -3.32
C VAL A 269 -0.28 -14.73 -2.46
N ILE A 270 0.82 -15.20 -3.04
CA ILE A 270 2.09 -15.31 -2.30
C ILE A 270 2.63 -13.92 -1.92
N SER A 271 3.25 -13.82 -0.75
CA SER A 271 3.73 -12.55 -0.22
C SER A 271 4.75 -11.85 -1.13
N ALA A 272 5.52 -12.62 -1.92
CA ALA A 272 6.48 -12.08 -2.88
C ALA A 272 5.85 -11.32 -4.06
N ASP A 273 4.57 -11.56 -4.37
CA ASP A 273 3.86 -10.92 -5.46
C ASP A 273 2.95 -9.79 -4.99
N TYR A 274 2.64 -9.73 -3.70
CA TYR A 274 1.62 -8.82 -3.16
C TYR A 274 1.93 -7.34 -3.43
N ASP A 275 3.14 -6.87 -3.14
CA ASP A 275 3.52 -5.46 -3.31
C ASP A 275 3.41 -5.03 -4.79
N LYS A 276 3.70 -5.94 -5.73
CA LYS A 276 3.55 -5.68 -7.17
C LYS A 276 2.09 -5.71 -7.62
N LEU A 277 1.29 -6.64 -7.07
CA LEU A 277 -0.13 -6.76 -7.36
C LEU A 277 -0.89 -5.48 -7.00
N VAL A 278 -0.67 -4.93 -5.80
CA VAL A 278 -1.39 -3.73 -5.33
C VAL A 278 -1.05 -2.48 -6.14
N GLN A 279 0.06 -2.48 -6.86
CA GLN A 279 0.46 -1.38 -7.75
C GLN A 279 -0.18 -1.45 -9.14
N LEU A 280 -0.93 -2.51 -9.47
CA LEU A 280 -1.61 -2.62 -10.75
C LEU A 280 -2.88 -1.74 -10.76
N PRO A 281 -2.99 -0.75 -11.66
CA PRO A 281 -4.18 0.09 -11.75
C PRO A 281 -5.39 -0.67 -12.28
N SER A 282 -6.59 -0.14 -12.02
CA SER A 282 -7.82 -0.67 -12.62
C SER A 282 -7.73 -0.71 -14.14
N GLY A 283 -8.32 -1.75 -14.73
CA GLY A 283 -8.16 -2.08 -16.16
C GLY A 283 -6.94 -2.95 -16.48
N SER A 284 -6.00 -3.14 -15.53
CA SER A 284 -4.90 -4.09 -15.71
C SER A 284 -5.42 -5.52 -15.77
N LYS A 285 -4.77 -6.34 -16.60
CA LYS A 285 -5.09 -7.74 -16.80
C LYS A 285 -4.11 -8.62 -16.04
N ILE A 286 -4.61 -9.66 -15.38
CA ILE A 286 -3.82 -10.61 -14.60
C ILE A 286 -4.27 -12.04 -14.88
N LYS A 287 -3.33 -12.99 -14.69
CA LYS A 287 -3.60 -14.43 -14.68
C LYS A 287 -3.06 -15.03 -13.39
N PHE A 288 -3.74 -16.08 -12.90
CA PHE A 288 -3.27 -16.80 -11.74
C PHE A 288 -2.41 -18.01 -12.12
N GLN A 289 -1.37 -18.24 -11.33
CA GLN A 289 -0.48 -19.39 -11.46
C GLN A 289 -0.35 -20.07 -10.11
N GLU A 290 -0.65 -21.37 -10.08
CA GLU A 290 -0.43 -22.18 -8.88
C GLU A 290 1.06 -22.40 -8.63
N VAL A 291 1.48 -22.29 -7.36
CA VAL A 291 2.80 -22.69 -6.86
C VAL A 291 2.66 -23.51 -5.59
N LYS A 292 3.64 -24.36 -5.30
CA LYS A 292 3.69 -25.10 -4.03
C LYS A 292 4.08 -24.18 -2.88
N LEU A 293 3.68 -24.53 -1.67
CA LEU A 293 4.01 -23.75 -0.47
C LEU A 293 5.52 -23.56 -0.31
N ALA A 294 6.33 -24.61 -0.48
CA ALA A 294 7.79 -24.53 -0.38
C ALA A 294 8.41 -23.54 -1.39
N ASP A 295 7.85 -23.48 -2.62
CA ASP A 295 8.29 -22.51 -3.64
C ASP A 295 7.90 -21.09 -3.24
N ALA A 296 6.68 -20.91 -2.70
CA ALA A 296 6.20 -19.62 -2.21
C ALA A 296 7.06 -19.07 -1.06
N GLU A 297 7.45 -19.93 -0.11
CA GLU A 297 8.37 -19.57 0.99
C GLU A 297 9.76 -19.18 0.47
N THR A 298 10.29 -19.92 -0.49
CA THR A 298 11.58 -19.62 -1.11
C THR A 298 11.55 -18.28 -1.84
N LEU A 299 10.49 -18.05 -2.63
CA LEU A 299 10.28 -16.79 -3.34
C LEU A 299 10.13 -15.60 -2.38
N PHE A 300 9.46 -15.79 -1.24
CA PHE A 300 9.35 -14.75 -0.23
C PHE A 300 10.71 -14.41 0.41
N LYS A 301 11.51 -15.42 0.76
CA LYS A 301 12.88 -15.21 1.27
C LYS A 301 13.74 -14.43 0.27
N LEU A 302 13.70 -14.81 -1.01
CA LEU A 302 14.43 -14.09 -2.07
C LEU A 302 13.94 -12.64 -2.21
N TYR A 303 12.62 -12.41 -2.12
CA TYR A 303 12.03 -11.07 -2.15
C TYR A 303 12.49 -10.19 -0.97
N GLU A 304 12.53 -10.75 0.25
CA GLU A 304 13.04 -10.04 1.44
C GLU A 304 14.54 -9.73 1.31
N MET A 305 15.34 -10.70 0.85
CA MET A 305 16.79 -10.49 0.62
C MET A 305 17.04 -9.39 -0.42
N ASP A 306 16.29 -9.39 -1.53
CA ASP A 306 16.37 -8.35 -2.56
C ASP A 306 15.95 -6.98 -2.00
N THR A 307 14.90 -6.93 -1.18
CA THR A 307 14.47 -5.71 -0.50
C THR A 307 15.56 -5.16 0.43
N GLN A 308 16.20 -6.00 1.22
CA GLN A 308 17.30 -5.59 2.09
C GLN A 308 18.52 -5.12 1.29
N LYS A 309 18.83 -5.79 0.18
CA LYS A 309 19.89 -5.37 -0.75
C LYS A 309 19.60 -3.97 -1.31
N LEU A 310 18.40 -3.71 -1.80
CA LEU A 310 18.00 -2.39 -2.29
C LEU A 310 18.15 -1.31 -1.21
N ILE A 311 17.69 -1.60 0.01
CA ILE A 311 17.80 -0.67 1.15
C ILE A 311 19.28 -0.38 1.49
N SER A 312 20.16 -1.38 1.41
CA SER A 312 21.60 -1.21 1.66
C SER A 312 22.32 -0.40 0.56
N GLN A 313 21.78 -0.35 -0.65
CA GLN A 313 22.33 0.40 -1.78
C GLN A 313 21.95 1.90 -1.75
N ILE A 314 21.10 2.33 -0.84
CA ILE A 314 20.74 3.76 -0.69
C ILE A 314 21.95 4.52 -0.14
N GLN A 315 22.60 5.24 -1.03
CA GLN A 315 23.81 6.04 -0.78
C GLN A 315 23.45 7.51 -0.62
#